data_9ecd4fd322029f9cc36d765caac610c3
#
_entry.id   9ecd4fd322029f9cc36d765caac610c3
#
_cell.length_a   1.000
_cell.length_b   1.000
_cell.length_c   1.000
_cell.angle_alpha   90.00
_cell.angle_beta   90.00
_cell.angle_gamma   90.00
#
_symmetry.space_group_name_H-M   'P 1'
#
loop_
_entity.id
_entity.type
_entity.pdbx_description
1 polymer ?
#
loop_
_entity_poly.entity_id
_entity_poly.type
_entity_poly.pdbx_seq_one_letter_code
_entity_poly.pdbx_strand_id
1 'polypeptide(L)'
;LLTEQGYRGCKTAVVHGGLTRYSWKVASGKRQAEALAADYGTECKYNGKARRWKVKTPQYTEEEFKKWQVTKKKRQEILDQCREGKVNILFATQLAREGLDIPSLCVGHTVTPKRGDGKSNTGLNLEQEIGRIMRKDPQNPDKKAVWFDYVDASVGVLKGQYYSRRKVYKRLGIKLPSKPKSAEKDVIDGLLDSIKF
;
A
#
# COMPACT_ATOMS: atom_id res chain seq x y z
N LEU A 1 3.50 1.18 15.36
CA LEU A 1 3.17 2.41 16.13
C LEU A 1 1.66 2.72 16.17
N LEU A 2 0.83 2.23 15.25
CA LEU A 2 -0.64 2.39 15.27
C LEU A 2 -1.38 1.23 15.98
N THR A 3 -0.66 0.19 16.36
CA THR A 3 -1.25 -0.99 16.99
C THR A 3 -1.47 -0.86 18.49
N GLU A 4 -0.86 0.13 19.15
CA GLU A 4 -0.96 0.31 20.61
C GLU A 4 -1.87 1.48 21.03
N GLN A 5 -2.16 2.39 20.12
CA GLN A 5 -3.15 3.47 20.33
C GLN A 5 -4.35 3.25 19.42
N GLY A 6 -5.11 2.19 19.68
CA GLY A 6 -6.35 1.96 18.96
C GLY A 6 -7.29 3.16 19.15
N TYR A 7 -7.80 3.71 18.05
CA TYR A 7 -9.01 4.53 18.09
C TYR A 7 -10.03 3.79 18.98
N ARG A 8 -10.61 4.48 19.93
CA ARG A 8 -11.53 3.87 20.92
C ARG A 8 -12.48 2.90 20.24
N GLY A 9 -12.34 1.61 20.53
CA GLY A 9 -13.18 0.53 20.02
C GLY A 9 -12.80 -0.08 18.67
N CYS A 10 -11.82 0.45 17.90
CA CYS A 10 -11.39 -0.14 16.64
C CYS A 10 -10.16 -1.02 16.81
N LYS A 11 -10.28 -2.30 16.46
CA LYS A 11 -9.13 -3.21 16.39
C LYS A 11 -8.50 -3.11 15.00
N THR A 12 -7.20 -2.85 14.97
CA THR A 12 -6.43 -2.73 13.73
C THR A 12 -5.49 -3.91 13.56
N ALA A 13 -5.25 -4.30 12.31
CA ALA A 13 -4.24 -5.29 11.99
C ALA A 13 -3.43 -4.86 10.76
N VAL A 14 -2.18 -5.28 10.70
CA VAL A 14 -1.27 -5.01 9.59
C VAL A 14 -0.85 -6.32 8.97
N VAL A 15 -1.04 -6.41 7.65
CA VAL A 15 -0.59 -7.54 6.87
C VAL A 15 0.27 -7.02 5.70
N HIS A 16 1.52 -7.42 5.66
CA HIS A 16 2.44 -7.04 4.59
C HIS A 16 3.01 -8.27 3.88
N GLY A 17 3.31 -8.13 2.59
CA GLY A 17 4.02 -9.15 1.81
C GLY A 17 5.49 -9.15 2.24
N GLY A 18 5.96 -10.27 2.74
CA GLY A 18 7.32 -10.62 3.10
C GLY A 18 8.31 -9.47 3.37
N LEU A 19 8.55 -9.21 4.65
CA LEU A 19 9.66 -8.35 5.04
C LEU A 19 10.96 -9.04 4.66
N THR A 20 11.89 -8.34 4.03
CA THR A 20 13.23 -8.85 3.76
C THR A 20 14.22 -8.21 4.75
N ARG A 21 14.94 -9.06 5.50
CA ARG A 21 15.97 -8.57 6.45
C ARG A 21 17.09 -7.81 5.76
N TYR A 22 17.35 -8.15 4.50
CA TYR A 22 18.46 -7.59 3.73
C TYR A 22 17.97 -6.93 2.44
N SER A 23 18.65 -5.87 2.01
CA SER A 23 18.48 -5.27 0.69
C SER A 23 19.81 -5.23 -0.06
N TRP A 24 19.74 -5.10 -1.38
CA TRP A 24 20.93 -4.94 -2.22
C TRP A 24 21.17 -3.47 -2.50
N LYS A 25 22.25 -2.89 -1.96
CA LYS A 25 22.70 -1.53 -2.29
C LYS A 25 23.81 -1.58 -3.35
N VAL A 26 23.82 -0.56 -4.21
CA VAL A 26 24.86 -0.41 -5.24
C VAL A 26 26.11 0.18 -4.60
N ALA A 27 27.28 -0.39 -4.89
CA ALA A 27 28.57 0.12 -4.53
C ALA A 27 29.26 0.76 -5.74
N SER A 28 30.13 1.73 -5.51
CA SER A 28 30.85 2.46 -6.57
C SER A 28 31.90 1.57 -7.29
N GLY A 29 32.38 0.50 -6.63
CA GLY A 29 33.35 -0.42 -7.19
C GLY A 29 33.52 -1.68 -6.36
N LYS A 30 34.36 -2.62 -6.84
CA LYS A 30 34.62 -3.90 -6.20
C LYS A 30 35.16 -3.75 -4.78
N ARG A 31 36.21 -2.94 -4.60
CA ARG A 31 36.88 -2.71 -3.31
C ARG A 31 35.94 -2.17 -2.24
N GLN A 32 35.06 -1.20 -2.62
CA GLN A 32 34.06 -0.67 -1.71
C GLN A 32 32.99 -1.73 -1.37
N ALA A 33 32.61 -2.55 -2.36
CA ALA A 33 31.64 -3.61 -2.13
C ALA A 33 32.15 -4.67 -1.16
N GLU A 34 33.42 -5.07 -1.30
CA GLU A 34 34.05 -6.04 -0.41
C GLU A 34 34.20 -5.48 1.02
N ALA A 35 34.64 -4.21 1.16
CA ALA A 35 34.75 -3.56 2.47
C ALA A 35 33.38 -3.49 3.18
N LEU A 36 32.35 -3.00 2.50
CA LEU A 36 31.01 -2.93 3.08
C LEU A 36 30.42 -4.33 3.40
N ALA A 37 30.72 -5.33 2.57
CA ALA A 37 30.29 -6.69 2.84
C ALA A 37 30.94 -7.27 4.08
N ALA A 38 32.22 -6.97 4.29
CA ALA A 38 32.96 -7.36 5.50
C ALA A 38 32.40 -6.64 6.75
N ASP A 39 32.16 -5.34 6.69
CA ASP A 39 31.59 -4.56 7.80
C ASP A 39 30.21 -5.07 8.25
N TYR A 40 29.37 -5.52 7.31
CA TYR A 40 28.05 -6.06 7.62
C TYR A 40 28.04 -7.59 7.84
N GLY A 41 29.17 -8.28 7.69
CA GLY A 41 29.23 -9.75 7.73
C GLY A 41 28.33 -10.40 6.67
N THR A 42 28.28 -9.80 5.46
CA THR A 42 27.37 -10.20 4.38
C THR A 42 28.11 -10.51 3.08
N GLU A 43 27.39 -10.61 1.98
CA GLU A 43 27.96 -10.90 0.67
C GLU A 43 27.85 -9.73 -0.31
N CYS A 44 28.79 -9.62 -1.23
CA CYS A 44 28.71 -8.74 -2.38
C CYS A 44 28.65 -9.56 -3.68
N LYS A 45 27.97 -9.00 -4.69
CA LYS A 45 27.83 -9.64 -6.01
C LYS A 45 28.00 -8.63 -7.13
N TYR A 46 28.63 -9.06 -8.21
CA TYR A 46 28.69 -8.27 -9.43
C TYR A 46 27.47 -8.53 -10.31
N ASN A 47 26.76 -7.49 -10.68
CA ASN A 47 25.66 -7.59 -11.64
C ASN A 47 26.18 -7.25 -13.04
N GLY A 48 26.45 -8.26 -13.85
CA GLY A 48 26.99 -8.10 -15.20
C GLY A 48 26.10 -7.30 -16.16
N LYS A 49 24.77 -7.44 -16.06
CA LYS A 49 23.82 -6.69 -16.88
C LYS A 49 23.85 -5.20 -16.58
N ALA A 50 23.91 -4.83 -15.31
CA ALA A 50 23.95 -3.45 -14.86
C ALA A 50 25.38 -2.90 -14.73
N ARG A 51 26.41 -3.72 -14.94
CA ARG A 51 27.85 -3.40 -14.75
C ARG A 51 28.14 -2.71 -13.42
N ARG A 52 27.53 -3.21 -12.32
CA ARG A 52 27.64 -2.60 -10.98
C ARG A 52 27.79 -3.66 -9.92
N TRP A 53 28.56 -3.34 -8.90
CA TRP A 53 28.68 -4.12 -7.68
C TRP A 53 27.50 -3.84 -6.77
N LYS A 54 26.98 -4.87 -6.13
CA LYS A 54 25.91 -4.78 -5.13
C LYS A 54 26.35 -5.46 -3.86
N VAL A 55 25.98 -4.87 -2.74
CA VAL A 55 26.25 -5.38 -1.39
C VAL A 55 24.92 -5.67 -0.71
N LYS A 56 24.87 -6.78 -0.03
CA LYS A 56 23.71 -7.15 0.80
C LYS A 56 23.83 -6.42 2.14
N THR A 57 22.95 -5.44 2.36
CA THR A 57 22.96 -4.61 3.56
C THR A 57 21.77 -4.96 4.45
N PRO A 58 21.95 -5.12 5.78
CA PRO A 58 20.86 -5.35 6.70
C PRO A 58 19.97 -4.10 6.76
N GLN A 59 18.65 -4.31 6.76
CA GLN A 59 17.66 -3.24 6.92
C GLN A 59 17.09 -3.21 8.33
N TYR A 60 17.12 -4.35 8.99
CA TYR A 60 16.59 -4.55 10.33
C TYR A 60 17.57 -5.41 11.14
N THR A 61 17.62 -5.16 12.44
CA THR A 61 18.25 -6.10 13.37
C THR A 61 17.49 -7.43 13.35
N GLU A 62 18.07 -8.47 13.91
CA GLU A 62 17.40 -9.78 13.97
C GLU A 62 16.13 -9.75 14.82
N GLU A 63 16.17 -8.99 15.91
CA GLU A 63 15.02 -8.82 16.81
C GLU A 63 13.90 -8.03 16.16
N GLU A 64 14.22 -6.90 15.51
CA GLU A 64 13.25 -6.11 14.74
C GLU A 64 12.63 -6.92 13.63
N PHE A 65 13.45 -7.69 12.89
CA PHE A 65 12.95 -8.53 11.82
C PHE A 65 11.98 -9.58 12.33
N LYS A 66 12.32 -10.29 13.41
CA LYS A 66 11.42 -11.28 14.04
C LYS A 66 10.13 -10.63 14.55
N LYS A 67 10.23 -9.46 15.16
CA LYS A 67 9.08 -8.70 15.68
C LYS A 67 8.11 -8.29 14.57
N TRP A 68 8.63 -7.79 13.46
CA TRP A 68 7.82 -7.25 12.36
C TRP A 68 7.45 -8.28 11.30
N GLN A 69 8.09 -9.45 11.29
CA GLN A 69 7.80 -10.49 10.30
C GLN A 69 6.40 -11.07 10.48
N VAL A 70 5.59 -10.95 9.43
CA VAL A 70 4.29 -11.61 9.37
C VAL A 70 4.43 -12.93 8.64
N THR A 71 4.46 -14.03 9.39
CA THR A 71 4.51 -15.38 8.82
C THR A 71 3.23 -15.70 8.05
N LYS A 72 3.28 -16.70 7.15
CA LYS A 72 2.09 -17.15 6.42
C LYS A 72 0.95 -17.57 7.37
N LYS A 73 1.27 -18.24 8.47
CA LYS A 73 0.30 -18.64 9.51
C LYS A 73 -0.34 -17.43 10.18
N LYS A 74 0.49 -16.49 10.68
CA LYS A 74 -0.01 -15.28 11.33
C LYS A 74 -0.86 -14.42 10.39
N ARG A 75 -0.52 -14.40 9.09
CA ARG A 75 -1.32 -13.74 8.07
C ARG A 75 -2.71 -14.34 7.96
N GLN A 76 -2.79 -15.66 7.90
CA GLN A 76 -4.07 -16.37 7.83
C GLN A 76 -4.92 -16.10 9.06
N GLU A 77 -4.34 -16.16 10.25
CA GLU A 77 -5.01 -15.84 11.52
C GLU A 77 -5.59 -14.42 11.52
N ILE A 78 -4.85 -13.42 11.01
CA ILE A 78 -5.34 -12.04 10.89
C ILE A 78 -6.52 -11.96 9.92
N LEU A 79 -6.43 -12.63 8.78
CA LEU A 79 -7.53 -12.63 7.79
C LEU A 79 -8.79 -13.32 8.34
N ASP A 80 -8.64 -14.38 9.11
CA ASP A 80 -9.76 -15.06 9.77
C ASP A 80 -10.40 -14.15 10.84
N GLN A 81 -9.59 -13.45 11.62
CA GLN A 81 -10.10 -12.43 12.56
C GLN A 81 -10.84 -11.28 11.86
N CYS A 82 -10.40 -10.89 10.66
CA CYS A 82 -11.15 -9.92 9.85
C CYS A 82 -12.50 -10.47 9.38
N ARG A 83 -12.55 -11.74 8.95
CA ARG A 83 -13.82 -12.41 8.57
C ARG A 83 -14.81 -12.52 9.72
N GLU A 84 -14.30 -12.76 10.91
CA GLU A 84 -15.07 -12.84 12.14
C GLU A 84 -15.47 -11.47 12.71
N GLY A 85 -15.09 -10.36 12.06
CA GLY A 85 -15.38 -9.01 12.53
C GLY A 85 -14.58 -8.57 13.77
N LYS A 86 -13.58 -9.35 14.19
CA LYS A 86 -12.70 -9.01 15.32
C LYS A 86 -11.69 -7.92 15.00
N VAL A 87 -11.40 -7.70 13.71
CA VAL A 87 -10.54 -6.64 13.19
C VAL A 87 -11.38 -5.74 12.31
N ASN A 88 -11.40 -4.45 12.63
CA ASN A 88 -12.19 -3.45 11.92
C ASN A 88 -11.40 -2.76 10.80
N ILE A 89 -10.10 -2.58 10.97
CA ILE A 89 -9.24 -1.89 10.01
C ILE A 89 -8.04 -2.79 9.68
N LEU A 90 -7.91 -3.14 8.41
CA LEU A 90 -6.81 -3.94 7.89
C LEU A 90 -5.89 -3.07 7.02
N PHE A 91 -4.65 -2.89 7.45
CA PHE A 91 -3.60 -2.31 6.64
C PHE A 91 -2.92 -3.41 5.84
N ALA A 92 -3.07 -3.37 4.53
CA ALA A 92 -2.47 -4.37 3.65
C ALA A 92 -1.59 -3.72 2.59
N THR A 93 -0.38 -4.25 2.40
CA THR A 93 0.45 -3.94 1.25
C THR A 93 0.03 -4.84 0.07
N GLN A 94 0.92 -5.42 -0.68
CA GLN A 94 0.64 -6.20 -1.89
C GLN A 94 -0.31 -7.42 -1.72
N LEU A 95 -0.71 -7.74 -0.50
CA LEU A 95 -1.57 -8.88 -0.17
C LEU A 95 -3.01 -8.78 -0.68
N ALA A 96 -3.46 -7.58 -1.00
CA ALA A 96 -4.74 -7.42 -1.69
C ALA A 96 -4.78 -8.14 -3.05
N ARG A 97 -3.64 -8.59 -3.56
CA ARG A 97 -3.54 -9.34 -4.82
C ARG A 97 -3.96 -10.80 -4.70
N GLU A 98 -3.66 -11.46 -3.58
CA GLU A 98 -3.81 -12.91 -3.43
C GLU A 98 -4.63 -13.26 -2.19
N GLY A 99 -5.73 -13.95 -2.39
CA GLY A 99 -6.44 -14.64 -1.32
C GLY A 99 -7.23 -13.79 -0.31
N LEU A 100 -7.36 -12.48 -0.49
CA LEU A 100 -8.20 -11.64 0.36
C LEU A 100 -9.68 -11.83 -0.02
N ASP A 101 -10.31 -12.82 0.56
CA ASP A 101 -11.74 -13.07 0.41
C ASP A 101 -12.47 -12.79 1.72
N ILE A 102 -12.90 -11.55 1.87
CA ILE A 102 -13.63 -11.06 3.05
C ILE A 102 -14.85 -10.29 2.54
N PRO A 103 -16.02 -10.92 2.41
CA PRO A 103 -17.22 -10.29 1.88
C PRO A 103 -17.69 -9.07 2.67
N SER A 104 -17.44 -9.03 3.98
CA SER A 104 -17.82 -7.91 4.86
C SER A 104 -17.02 -6.63 4.63
N LEU A 105 -15.91 -6.65 3.87
CA LEU A 105 -15.16 -5.42 3.54
C LEU A 105 -16.02 -4.48 2.70
N CYS A 106 -16.29 -3.29 3.23
CA CYS A 106 -17.14 -2.28 2.58
C CYS A 106 -16.40 -0.98 2.24
N VAL A 107 -15.26 -0.70 2.88
CA VAL A 107 -14.50 0.53 2.65
C VAL A 107 -13.07 0.21 2.24
N GLY A 108 -12.59 0.89 1.21
CA GLY A 108 -11.20 0.79 0.75
C GLY A 108 -10.53 2.16 0.62
N HIS A 109 -9.25 2.20 0.95
CA HIS A 109 -8.42 3.39 0.87
C HIS A 109 -7.17 3.12 0.03
N THR A 110 -6.97 3.87 -1.05
CA THR A 110 -5.70 3.86 -1.80
C THR A 110 -4.74 4.88 -1.20
N VAL A 111 -4.04 4.51 -0.14
CA VAL A 111 -3.09 5.41 0.54
C VAL A 111 -1.83 5.63 -0.30
N THR A 112 -1.36 4.60 -1.02
CA THR A 112 -0.20 4.72 -1.90
C THR A 112 -0.65 4.89 -3.34
N PRO A 113 -0.37 6.04 -3.97
CA PRO A 113 -0.74 6.27 -5.36
C PRO A 113 -0.10 5.25 -6.31
N LYS A 114 -0.88 4.72 -7.23
CA LYS A 114 -0.45 3.78 -8.27
C LYS A 114 -1.12 4.07 -9.60
N ARG A 115 -0.51 3.62 -10.68
CA ARG A 115 -1.11 3.76 -12.02
C ARG A 115 -2.25 2.77 -12.20
N GLY A 116 -3.25 3.16 -12.99
CA GLY A 116 -4.42 2.34 -13.29
C GLY A 116 -4.50 1.87 -14.76
N ASP A 117 -3.44 2.03 -15.55
CA ASP A 117 -3.49 1.91 -17.00
C ASP A 117 -3.49 0.47 -17.56
N GLY A 118 -3.39 -0.54 -16.72
CA GLY A 118 -3.43 -1.95 -17.15
C GLY A 118 -2.21 -2.43 -17.94
N LYS A 119 -1.33 -1.52 -18.38
CA LYS A 119 -0.10 -1.86 -19.12
C LYS A 119 1.03 -2.36 -18.23
N SER A 120 0.99 -2.03 -16.97
CA SER A 120 1.78 -2.66 -15.93
C SER A 120 0.85 -3.50 -15.08
N ASN A 121 1.35 -4.55 -14.44
CA ASN A 121 0.57 -5.41 -13.53
C ASN A 121 -0.21 -4.65 -12.44
N THR A 122 -0.05 -3.33 -12.35
CA THR A 122 -0.69 -2.45 -11.36
C THR A 122 -2.13 -2.07 -11.70
N GLY A 123 -2.54 -2.03 -12.97
CA GLY A 123 -3.91 -1.62 -13.34
C GLY A 123 -4.94 -2.73 -13.10
N LEU A 124 -4.57 -3.98 -13.37
CA LEU A 124 -5.38 -5.15 -13.04
C LEU A 124 -5.55 -5.28 -11.51
N ASN A 125 -4.54 -4.87 -10.75
CA ASN A 125 -4.59 -4.92 -9.30
C ASN A 125 -5.62 -3.96 -8.71
N LEU A 126 -5.73 -2.74 -9.23
CA LEU A 126 -6.73 -1.78 -8.75
C LEU A 126 -8.15 -2.29 -8.99
N GLU A 127 -8.41 -2.84 -10.17
CA GLU A 127 -9.70 -3.43 -10.52
C GLU A 127 -10.06 -4.61 -9.60
N GLN A 128 -9.09 -5.49 -9.34
CA GLN A 128 -9.27 -6.61 -8.43
C GLN A 128 -9.49 -6.16 -6.99
N GLU A 129 -8.77 -5.14 -6.52
CA GLU A 129 -8.93 -4.59 -5.17
C GLU A 129 -10.31 -3.99 -4.97
N ILE A 130 -10.78 -3.19 -5.94
CA ILE A 130 -12.13 -2.61 -5.91
C ILE A 130 -13.18 -3.71 -6.00
N GLY A 131 -13.00 -4.68 -6.89
CA GLY A 131 -13.91 -5.81 -7.07
C GLY A 131 -14.10 -6.63 -5.79
N ARG A 132 -13.08 -6.73 -4.94
CA ARG A 132 -13.19 -7.42 -3.65
C ARG A 132 -14.12 -6.70 -2.67
N ILE A 133 -14.05 -5.37 -2.64
CA ILE A 133 -14.93 -4.56 -1.79
C ILE A 133 -16.35 -4.54 -2.32
N MET A 134 -16.51 -4.62 -3.64
CA MET A 134 -17.83 -4.67 -4.29
C MET A 134 -18.52 -6.04 -4.19
N ARG A 135 -17.86 -7.07 -3.66
CA ARG A 135 -18.49 -8.38 -3.48
C ARG A 135 -19.73 -8.27 -2.60
N LYS A 136 -20.77 -9.01 -2.99
CA LYS A 136 -21.98 -9.14 -2.16
C LYS A 136 -21.61 -9.84 -0.85
N ASP A 137 -22.15 -9.32 0.23
CA ASP A 137 -22.05 -9.94 1.54
C ASP A 137 -23.37 -10.68 1.83
N PRO A 138 -23.34 -12.01 1.96
CA PRO A 138 -24.55 -12.77 2.28
C PRO A 138 -25.19 -12.38 3.62
N GLN A 139 -24.38 -11.88 4.55
CA GLN A 139 -24.85 -11.45 5.87
C GLN A 139 -25.36 -9.99 5.89
N ASN A 140 -25.00 -9.19 4.88
CA ASN A 140 -25.43 -7.81 4.75
C ASN A 140 -25.77 -7.48 3.28
N PRO A 141 -26.99 -7.79 2.83
CA PRO A 141 -27.43 -7.55 1.45
C PRO A 141 -27.39 -6.07 1.03
N ASP A 142 -27.57 -5.16 2.00
CA ASP A 142 -27.61 -3.71 1.78
C ASP A 142 -26.22 -3.06 1.86
N LYS A 143 -25.14 -3.86 1.90
CA LYS A 143 -23.77 -3.39 1.94
C LYS A 143 -23.48 -2.39 0.82
N LYS A 144 -23.02 -1.20 1.19
CA LYS A 144 -22.54 -0.19 0.24
C LYS A 144 -21.01 -0.17 0.22
N ALA A 145 -20.44 -0.39 -0.96
CA ALA A 145 -19.00 -0.31 -1.15
C ALA A 145 -18.57 1.15 -1.37
N VAL A 146 -17.59 1.60 -0.61
CA VAL A 146 -17.01 2.95 -0.73
C VAL A 146 -15.51 2.86 -0.95
N TRP A 147 -15.01 3.60 -1.93
CA TRP A 147 -13.58 3.64 -2.25
C TRP A 147 -13.05 5.07 -2.14
N PHE A 148 -12.05 5.26 -1.29
CA PHE A 148 -11.36 6.53 -1.15
C PHE A 148 -10.05 6.53 -1.94
N ASP A 149 -9.91 7.45 -2.87
CA ASP A 149 -8.71 7.67 -3.67
C ASP A 149 -8.12 9.05 -3.32
N TYR A 150 -6.93 9.04 -2.76
CA TYR A 150 -6.23 10.27 -2.38
C TYR A 150 -5.42 10.78 -3.56
N VAL A 151 -5.65 12.04 -3.92
CA VAL A 151 -5.04 12.67 -5.09
C VAL A 151 -4.22 13.88 -4.65
N ASP A 152 -2.91 13.77 -4.79
CA ASP A 152 -2.05 14.93 -4.70
C ASP A 152 -1.99 15.62 -6.07
N ALA A 153 -2.74 16.70 -6.21
CA ALA A 153 -2.84 17.46 -7.45
C ALA A 153 -1.63 18.37 -7.71
N SER A 154 -0.84 18.67 -6.68
CA SER A 154 0.35 19.52 -6.76
C SER A 154 1.53 18.80 -7.40
N VAL A 155 1.57 17.46 -7.29
CA VAL A 155 2.63 16.61 -7.87
C VAL A 155 2.21 16.06 -9.22
N GLY A 156 2.80 16.54 -10.30
CA GLY A 156 2.41 16.20 -11.69
C GLY A 156 2.37 14.70 -11.97
N VAL A 157 3.33 13.92 -11.44
CA VAL A 157 3.38 12.45 -11.60
C VAL A 157 2.17 11.79 -10.92
N LEU A 158 1.82 12.21 -9.71
CA LEU A 158 0.70 11.66 -8.95
C LEU A 158 -0.64 12.03 -9.58
N LYS A 159 -0.75 13.26 -10.10
CA LYS A 159 -1.88 13.71 -10.92
C LYS A 159 -2.05 12.86 -12.18
N GLY A 160 -0.97 12.55 -12.89
CA GLY A 160 -0.97 11.66 -14.05
C GLY A 160 -1.43 10.23 -13.71
N GLN A 161 -0.99 9.70 -12.57
CA GLN A 161 -1.44 8.40 -12.06
C GLN A 161 -2.93 8.40 -11.73
N TYR A 162 -3.47 9.47 -11.15
CA TYR A 162 -4.91 9.62 -10.91
C TYR A 162 -5.71 9.56 -12.22
N TYR A 163 -5.29 10.27 -13.27
CA TYR A 163 -6.00 10.20 -14.55
C TYR A 163 -6.00 8.80 -15.15
N SER A 164 -4.95 8.02 -14.94
CA SER A 164 -4.93 6.62 -15.37
C SER A 164 -5.90 5.77 -14.54
N ARG A 165 -6.02 5.99 -13.23
CA ARG A 165 -7.00 5.31 -12.37
C ARG A 165 -8.45 5.67 -12.73
N ARG A 166 -8.71 6.92 -13.11
CA ARG A 166 -10.05 7.35 -13.57
C ARG A 166 -10.58 6.50 -14.72
N LYS A 167 -9.71 6.02 -15.62
CA LYS A 167 -10.11 5.13 -16.72
C LYS A 167 -10.64 3.80 -16.18
N VAL A 168 -10.01 3.26 -15.14
CA VAL A 168 -10.44 2.04 -14.46
C VAL A 168 -11.79 2.26 -13.79
N TYR A 169 -11.94 3.35 -13.03
CA TYR A 169 -13.21 3.68 -12.37
C TYR A 169 -14.38 3.79 -13.35
N LYS A 170 -14.17 4.49 -14.46
CA LYS A 170 -15.19 4.59 -15.52
C LYS A 170 -15.56 3.23 -16.10
N ARG A 171 -14.57 2.36 -16.34
CA ARG A 171 -14.81 1.00 -16.84
C ARG A 171 -15.64 0.15 -15.87
N LEU A 172 -15.42 0.35 -14.56
CA LEU A 172 -16.18 -0.31 -13.49
C LEU A 172 -17.56 0.33 -13.25
N GLY A 173 -17.94 1.37 -14.00
CA GLY A 173 -19.21 2.07 -13.79
C GLY A 173 -19.29 2.92 -12.54
N ILE A 174 -18.14 3.22 -11.90
CA ILE A 174 -18.10 4.02 -10.68
C ILE A 174 -18.35 5.49 -11.03
N LYS A 175 -19.34 6.09 -10.40
CA LYS A 175 -19.64 7.52 -10.53
C LYS A 175 -18.51 8.31 -9.83
N LEU A 176 -17.79 9.07 -10.63
CA LEU A 176 -16.76 9.97 -10.11
C LEU A 176 -17.41 11.29 -9.69
N PRO A 177 -16.94 11.92 -8.61
CA PRO A 177 -17.38 13.26 -8.28
C PRO A 177 -17.11 14.21 -9.46
N SER A 178 -18.04 15.08 -9.73
CA SER A 178 -17.84 16.20 -10.66
C SER A 178 -16.65 17.03 -10.17
N LYS A 179 -15.93 17.68 -11.10
CA LYS A 179 -14.88 18.62 -10.68
C LYS A 179 -15.45 19.57 -9.62
N PRO A 180 -14.71 19.83 -8.52
CA PRO A 180 -15.16 20.87 -7.59
C PRO A 180 -15.37 22.15 -8.38
N LYS A 181 -16.51 22.79 -8.19
CA LYS A 181 -16.77 24.12 -8.76
C LYS A 181 -15.74 25.07 -8.13
N SER A 182 -15.32 26.08 -8.88
CA SER A 182 -14.26 27.02 -8.48
C SER A 182 -14.43 27.60 -7.05
N ALA A 183 -15.65 27.72 -6.57
CA ALA A 183 -15.97 28.19 -5.22
C ALA A 183 -15.41 27.32 -4.06
N GLU A 184 -15.21 26.00 -4.28
CA GLU A 184 -14.58 25.15 -3.23
C GLU A 184 -13.06 25.33 -3.18
N LYS A 185 -12.46 25.79 -4.28
CA LYS A 185 -11.03 26.09 -4.31
C LYS A 185 -10.72 27.31 -3.44
N ASP A 186 -11.56 28.33 -3.52
CA ASP A 186 -11.40 29.58 -2.75
C ASP A 186 -11.55 29.33 -1.25
N VAL A 187 -12.41 28.39 -0.83
CA VAL A 187 -12.57 27.99 0.58
C VAL A 187 -11.35 27.22 1.11
N ILE A 188 -10.77 26.34 0.29
CA ILE A 188 -9.57 25.56 0.67
C ILE A 188 -8.35 26.48 0.72
N ASP A 189 -8.18 27.36 -0.25
CA ASP A 189 -7.10 28.34 -0.28
C ASP A 189 -7.23 29.32 0.91
N GLY A 190 -8.44 29.77 1.26
CA GLY A 190 -8.70 30.58 2.45
C GLY A 190 -8.45 29.86 3.79
N LEU A 191 -8.69 28.55 3.86
CA LEU A 191 -8.34 27.75 5.03
C LEU A 191 -6.82 27.54 5.18
N LEU A 192 -6.10 27.38 4.07
CA LEU A 192 -4.65 27.25 4.07
C LEU A 192 -3.96 28.57 4.46
N ASP A 193 -4.50 29.72 4.03
CA ASP A 193 -4.00 31.04 4.42
C ASP A 193 -4.24 31.39 5.89
N SER A 194 -5.23 30.75 6.53
CA SER A 194 -5.51 30.94 7.96
C SER A 194 -4.59 30.13 8.88
N ILE A 195 -3.87 29.13 8.34
CA ILE A 195 -2.87 28.34 9.08
C ILE A 195 -1.50 29.03 8.90
N LYS A 196 -1.30 30.14 9.59
CA LYS A 196 0.05 30.74 9.77
C LYS A 196 0.72 30.02 10.94
N PHE A 197 1.87 29.36 10.65
CA PHE A 197 2.79 28.86 11.66
C PHE A 197 3.58 30.01 12.28
#